data_fe023d4abb11ff4b26cde74aa35b2bb3
#
_entry.id   fe023d4abb11ff4b26cde74aa35b2bb3
#
_cell.length_a   1.000
_cell.length_b   1.000
_cell.length_c   1.000
_cell.angle_alpha   90.00
_cell.angle_beta   90.00
_cell.angle_gamma   90.00
#
_symmetry.space_group_name_H-M   'P 1'
#
loop_
_entity.id
_entity.type
_entity.pdbx_description
1 polymer ?
#
loop_
_entity_poly.entity_id
_entity_poly.type
_entity_poly.pdbx_seq_one_letter_code
_entity_poly.pdbx_strand_id
1 'polypeptide(L)'
;MKDTKAFNEQRAEIYWWLSSLFAKELTQEELEHYHSVEIRSFLTGLGENQTLKPSIDKLVDALNRLQTREDAQLELSADFCDLFLKTDKHGALPYASMYIGETGLLNDKPAKDMEEIMAKHNLVVNQDLKEPADHIAIELDFLGNLIIRSNETELEEELEKSFAIQQQFIEQQLLTWVPKFNVKCHDVDEFGFYASVSSLLLAFCQLDTQYLAGE
;
A
#
# COMPACT_ATOMS: atom_id res chain seq x y z
N MET A 1 -15.21 -18.62 -11.43
CA MET A 1 -15.50 -17.23 -11.85
C MET A 1 -16.14 -16.37 -10.76
N LYS A 2 -17.27 -16.74 -10.15
CA LYS A 2 -17.90 -15.90 -9.08
C LYS A 2 -16.99 -15.76 -7.87
N ASP A 3 -16.33 -16.83 -7.46
CA ASP A 3 -15.37 -16.82 -6.35
C ASP A 3 -14.13 -16.00 -6.67
N THR A 4 -13.65 -16.05 -7.92
CA THR A 4 -12.50 -15.25 -8.38
C THR A 4 -12.81 -13.74 -8.34
N LYS A 5 -14.02 -13.34 -8.78
CA LYS A 5 -14.44 -11.93 -8.74
C LYS A 5 -14.49 -11.40 -7.30
N ALA A 6 -15.10 -12.14 -6.38
CA ALA A 6 -15.16 -11.76 -4.97
C ALA A 6 -13.76 -11.67 -4.34
N PHE A 7 -12.87 -12.59 -4.70
CA PHE A 7 -11.49 -12.56 -4.21
C PHE A 7 -10.70 -11.36 -4.78
N ASN A 8 -10.87 -11.04 -6.06
CA ASN A 8 -10.29 -9.83 -6.64
C ASN A 8 -10.80 -8.56 -5.95
N GLU A 9 -12.09 -8.48 -5.61
CA GLU A 9 -12.65 -7.36 -4.84
C GLU A 9 -11.92 -7.21 -3.49
N GLN A 10 -11.73 -8.29 -2.76
CA GLN A 10 -11.01 -8.28 -1.49
C GLN A 10 -9.54 -7.86 -1.65
N ARG A 11 -8.84 -8.33 -2.69
CA ARG A 11 -7.47 -7.90 -3.00
C ARG A 11 -7.39 -6.41 -3.28
N ALA A 12 -8.30 -5.89 -4.11
CA ALA A 12 -8.36 -4.48 -4.45
C ALA A 12 -8.64 -3.60 -3.21
N GLU A 13 -9.59 -4.01 -2.37
CA GLU A 13 -9.91 -3.33 -1.12
C GLU A 13 -8.70 -3.23 -0.18
N ILE A 14 -7.87 -4.27 -0.09
CA ILE A 14 -6.64 -4.23 0.72
C ILE A 14 -5.65 -3.21 0.13
N TYR A 15 -5.43 -3.18 -1.20
CA TYR A 15 -4.55 -2.19 -1.82
C TYR A 15 -5.06 -0.76 -1.65
N TRP A 16 -6.36 -0.51 -1.80
CA TRP A 16 -6.94 0.81 -1.59
C TRP A 16 -6.90 1.25 -0.12
N TRP A 17 -7.12 0.32 0.81
CA TRP A 17 -6.93 0.59 2.22
C TRP A 17 -5.48 0.96 2.55
N LEU A 18 -4.49 0.20 2.07
CA LEU A 18 -3.07 0.53 2.23
C LEU A 18 -2.71 1.86 1.56
N SER A 19 -3.24 2.13 0.35
CA SER A 19 -3.11 3.42 -0.32
C SER A 19 -3.56 4.57 0.56
N SER A 20 -4.72 4.46 1.20
CA SER A 20 -5.28 5.52 2.04
C SER A 20 -4.41 5.85 3.26
N LEU A 21 -3.70 4.86 3.81
CA LEU A 21 -2.79 5.03 4.95
C LEU A 21 -1.51 5.80 4.62
N PHE A 22 -1.09 5.77 3.35
CA PHE A 22 0.08 6.53 2.88
C PHE A 22 -0.29 7.86 2.21
N ALA A 23 -1.56 8.06 1.84
CA ALA A 23 -2.01 9.22 1.09
C ALA A 23 -2.10 10.49 1.94
N LYS A 24 -2.48 10.34 3.21
CA LYS A 24 -2.72 11.47 4.13
C LYS A 24 -2.70 11.01 5.60
N GLU A 25 -2.56 11.98 6.48
CA GLU A 25 -2.73 11.79 7.91
C GLU A 25 -4.13 11.25 8.25
N LEU A 26 -4.21 10.35 9.23
CA LEU A 26 -5.48 9.89 9.76
C LEU A 26 -6.15 10.99 10.59
N THR A 27 -7.41 11.24 10.32
CA THR A 27 -8.24 12.11 11.18
C THR A 27 -8.59 11.41 12.49
N GLN A 28 -9.07 12.17 13.47
CA GLN A 28 -9.57 11.62 14.74
C GLN A 28 -10.67 10.56 14.50
N GLU A 29 -11.61 10.83 13.60
CA GLU A 29 -12.70 9.92 13.27
C GLU A 29 -12.20 8.64 12.62
N GLU A 30 -11.25 8.74 11.67
CA GLU A 30 -10.63 7.59 11.03
C GLU A 30 -9.85 6.74 12.05
N LEU A 31 -9.10 7.36 12.96
CA LEU A 31 -8.38 6.65 14.02
C LEU A 31 -9.35 5.94 14.99
N GLU A 32 -10.43 6.58 15.40
CA GLU A 32 -11.48 5.96 16.21
C GLU A 32 -12.11 4.76 15.50
N HIS A 33 -12.31 4.84 14.18
CA HIS A 33 -12.83 3.72 13.39
C HIS A 33 -11.90 2.49 13.42
N TYR A 34 -10.58 2.67 13.53
CA TYR A 34 -9.63 1.56 13.71
C TYR A 34 -9.84 0.77 15.02
N HIS A 35 -10.57 1.32 15.98
CA HIS A 35 -10.95 0.64 17.22
C HIS A 35 -12.32 -0.05 17.13
N SER A 36 -13.05 0.11 16.02
CA SER A 36 -14.33 -0.55 15.79
C SER A 36 -14.18 -2.08 15.67
N VAL A 37 -15.27 -2.79 15.98
CA VAL A 37 -15.34 -4.25 15.83
C VAL A 37 -15.09 -4.67 14.37
N GLU A 38 -15.57 -3.87 13.43
CA GLU A 38 -15.46 -4.13 11.99
C GLU A 38 -13.99 -4.19 11.54
N ILE A 39 -13.23 -3.12 11.81
CA ILE A 39 -11.80 -3.06 11.44
C ILE A 39 -10.99 -4.09 12.23
N ARG A 40 -11.29 -4.29 13.51
CA ARG A 40 -10.60 -5.31 14.32
C ARG A 40 -10.84 -6.73 13.79
N SER A 41 -12.06 -7.02 13.31
CA SER A 41 -12.37 -8.30 12.68
C SER A 41 -11.65 -8.47 11.34
N PHE A 42 -11.59 -7.41 10.52
CA PHE A 42 -10.84 -7.38 9.28
C PHE A 42 -9.34 -7.66 9.51
N LEU A 43 -8.70 -6.96 10.45
CA LEU A 43 -7.28 -7.19 10.80
C LEU A 43 -7.06 -8.60 11.35
N THR A 44 -7.98 -9.12 12.16
CA THR A 44 -7.92 -10.50 12.66
C THR A 44 -7.96 -11.50 11.50
N GLY A 45 -8.88 -11.32 10.55
CA GLY A 45 -8.97 -12.16 9.36
C GLY A 45 -7.70 -12.15 8.52
N LEU A 46 -7.09 -10.98 8.29
CA LEU A 46 -5.78 -10.89 7.62
C LEU A 46 -4.68 -11.62 8.40
N GLY A 47 -4.72 -11.54 9.73
CA GLY A 47 -3.76 -12.19 10.63
C GLY A 47 -3.88 -13.72 10.70
N GLU A 48 -4.91 -14.33 10.10
CA GLU A 48 -4.99 -15.79 9.95
C GLU A 48 -3.96 -16.31 8.92
N ASN A 49 -3.57 -15.48 7.96
CA ASN A 49 -2.51 -15.81 7.03
C ASN A 49 -1.13 -15.70 7.70
N GLN A 50 -0.36 -16.78 7.67
CA GLN A 50 0.94 -16.88 8.38
C GLN A 50 1.98 -15.87 7.86
N THR A 51 1.91 -15.48 6.59
CA THR A 51 2.82 -14.49 5.98
C THR A 51 2.49 -13.06 6.47
N LEU A 52 1.21 -12.73 6.61
CA LEU A 52 0.75 -11.40 7.03
C LEU A 52 0.74 -11.22 8.56
N LYS A 53 0.58 -12.33 9.30
CA LYS A 53 0.42 -12.32 10.74
C LYS A 53 1.44 -11.46 11.50
N PRO A 54 2.77 -11.55 11.24
CA PRO A 54 3.75 -10.77 12.00
C PRO A 54 3.56 -9.25 11.88
N SER A 55 3.15 -8.78 10.69
CA SER A 55 2.90 -7.35 10.43
C SER A 55 1.57 -6.91 11.04
N ILE A 56 0.54 -7.75 10.95
CA ILE A 56 -0.77 -7.50 11.57
C ILE A 56 -0.65 -7.45 13.10
N ASP A 57 0.07 -8.38 13.72
CA ASP A 57 0.25 -8.39 15.18
C ASP A 57 0.92 -7.08 15.66
N LYS A 58 1.94 -6.57 14.93
CA LYS A 58 2.59 -5.29 15.23
C LYS A 58 1.67 -4.10 15.02
N LEU A 59 0.87 -4.09 13.95
CA LEU A 59 -0.09 -3.02 13.67
C LEU A 59 -1.17 -2.97 14.75
N VAL A 60 -1.71 -4.13 15.14
CA VAL A 60 -2.70 -4.22 16.23
C VAL A 60 -2.10 -3.76 17.57
N ASP A 61 -0.85 -4.11 17.87
CA ASP A 61 -0.14 -3.61 19.05
C ASP A 61 0.00 -2.07 19.02
N ALA A 62 0.42 -1.49 17.90
CA ALA A 62 0.52 -0.04 17.74
C ALA A 62 -0.85 0.64 17.93
N LEU A 63 -1.91 0.12 17.35
CA LEU A 63 -3.28 0.61 17.55
C LEU A 63 -3.73 0.52 19.02
N ASN A 64 -3.41 -0.56 19.72
CA ASN A 64 -3.74 -0.72 21.14
C ASN A 64 -3.00 0.30 22.00
N ARG A 65 -1.74 0.62 21.68
CA ARG A 65 -0.97 1.65 22.36
C ARG A 65 -1.53 3.05 22.11
N LEU A 66 -2.01 3.35 20.90
CA LEU A 66 -2.68 4.62 20.58
C LEU A 66 -3.98 4.78 21.37
N GLN A 67 -4.77 3.73 21.56
CA GLN A 67 -6.06 3.78 22.25
C GLN A 67 -5.94 4.30 23.69
N THR A 68 -4.77 4.19 24.32
CA THR A 68 -4.53 4.61 25.72
C THR A 68 -3.95 6.01 25.84
N ARG A 69 -3.76 6.75 24.72
CA ARG A 69 -3.15 8.08 24.69
C ARG A 69 -4.20 9.17 24.50
N GLU A 70 -4.06 10.29 25.22
CA GLU A 70 -4.98 11.43 25.09
C GLU A 70 -4.84 12.13 23.73
N ASP A 71 -3.60 12.29 23.26
CA ASP A 71 -3.27 12.99 22.01
C ASP A 71 -2.92 12.03 20.86
N ALA A 72 -3.52 10.83 20.83
CA ALA A 72 -3.18 9.74 19.89
C ALA A 72 -3.17 10.18 18.43
N GLN A 73 -4.19 10.94 18.00
CA GLN A 73 -4.28 11.42 16.62
C GLN A 73 -3.17 12.44 16.31
N LEU A 74 -2.90 13.37 17.23
CA LEU A 74 -1.86 14.38 17.04
C LEU A 74 -0.46 13.74 17.01
N GLU A 75 -0.20 12.75 17.88
CA GLU A 75 1.06 12.00 17.85
C GLU A 75 1.23 11.26 16.53
N LEU A 76 0.18 10.57 16.05
CA LEU A 76 0.23 9.82 14.79
C LEU A 76 0.38 10.75 13.57
N SER A 77 -0.23 11.95 13.60
CA SER A 77 -0.01 12.99 12.59
C SER A 77 1.42 13.52 12.60
N ALA A 78 2.01 13.70 13.78
CA ALA A 78 3.42 14.09 13.87
C ALA A 78 4.34 13.01 13.29
N ASP A 79 4.08 11.73 13.58
CA ASP A 79 4.81 10.60 13.00
C ASP A 79 4.67 10.56 11.46
N PHE A 80 3.46 10.79 10.93
CA PHE A 80 3.23 10.87 9.48
C PHE A 80 4.08 11.99 8.85
N CYS A 81 4.05 13.19 9.42
CA CYS A 81 4.85 14.32 8.94
C CYS A 81 6.36 14.02 9.03
N ASP A 82 6.79 13.41 10.11
CA ASP A 82 8.20 13.08 10.34
C ASP A 82 8.71 12.00 9.39
N LEU A 83 7.87 11.03 9.05
CA LEU A 83 8.22 9.96 8.12
C LEU A 83 8.14 10.39 6.65
N PHE A 84 7.03 11.02 6.26
CA PHE A 84 6.68 11.12 4.84
C PHE A 84 6.78 12.54 4.26
N LEU A 85 6.84 13.58 5.11
CA LEU A 85 6.86 14.98 4.66
C LEU A 85 8.19 15.69 4.95
N LYS A 86 9.13 15.05 5.66
CA LYS A 86 10.48 15.59 5.90
C LYS A 86 11.39 15.37 4.69
N THR A 87 12.68 15.65 4.88
CA THR A 87 13.68 15.39 3.85
C THR A 87 14.09 13.92 3.81
N ASP A 88 14.61 13.48 2.67
CA ASP A 88 15.15 12.14 2.42
C ASP A 88 16.14 11.62 3.48
N LYS A 89 16.88 12.53 4.11
CA LYS A 89 17.83 12.19 5.19
C LYS A 89 17.14 11.69 6.46
N HIS A 90 16.00 12.26 6.79
CA HIS A 90 15.35 12.12 8.10
C HIS A 90 13.98 11.47 8.04
N GLY A 91 13.47 11.19 6.84
CA GLY A 91 12.18 10.57 6.60
C GLY A 91 12.30 9.34 5.70
N ALA A 92 11.17 8.67 5.51
CA ALA A 92 10.97 7.57 4.58
C ALA A 92 10.00 8.04 3.50
N LEU A 93 10.46 8.91 2.59
CA LEU A 93 9.61 9.51 1.57
C LEU A 93 8.96 8.42 0.70
N PRO A 94 7.63 8.44 0.50
CA PRO A 94 6.89 7.33 -0.09
C PRO A 94 6.85 7.39 -1.63
N TYR A 95 8.01 7.60 -2.28
CA TYR A 95 8.15 7.73 -3.74
C TYR A 95 9.25 6.81 -4.26
N ALA A 96 8.97 6.06 -5.33
CA ALA A 96 9.94 5.17 -5.96
C ALA A 96 11.22 5.90 -6.39
N SER A 97 11.12 7.15 -6.87
CA SER A 97 12.26 7.99 -7.24
C SER A 97 13.31 8.12 -6.14
N MET A 98 12.92 8.06 -4.86
CA MET A 98 13.84 8.17 -3.73
C MET A 98 14.67 6.91 -3.48
N TYR A 99 14.28 5.76 -4.02
CA TYR A 99 14.92 4.45 -3.77
C TYR A 99 15.58 3.84 -5.00
N ILE A 100 15.04 4.12 -6.19
CA ILE A 100 15.50 3.57 -7.48
C ILE A 100 15.68 4.62 -8.56
N GLY A 101 15.46 5.92 -8.25
CA GLY A 101 15.74 7.03 -9.15
C GLY A 101 17.26 7.21 -9.38
N GLU A 102 17.60 7.89 -10.47
CA GLU A 102 19.00 8.14 -10.86
C GLU A 102 19.57 9.43 -10.25
N THR A 103 18.70 10.40 -9.98
CA THR A 103 19.13 11.75 -9.54
C THR A 103 19.02 11.95 -8.02
N GLY A 104 18.29 11.08 -7.30
CA GLY A 104 17.97 11.25 -5.88
C GLY A 104 16.97 12.37 -5.61
N LEU A 105 16.24 12.81 -6.62
CA LEU A 105 15.20 13.84 -6.54
C LEU A 105 13.82 13.22 -6.75
N LEU A 106 12.80 13.89 -6.25
CA LEU A 106 11.40 13.56 -6.56
C LEU A 106 11.11 13.74 -8.06
N ASN A 107 10.11 13.04 -8.55
CA ASN A 107 9.65 13.14 -9.93
C ASN A 107 10.75 12.81 -10.97
N ASP A 108 11.55 11.81 -10.66
CA ASP A 108 12.60 11.27 -11.53
C ASP A 108 12.02 10.25 -12.52
N LYS A 109 12.88 9.42 -13.12
CA LYS A 109 12.50 8.39 -14.09
C LYS A 109 11.35 7.48 -13.62
N PRO A 110 11.31 6.95 -12.39
CA PRO A 110 10.19 6.13 -11.91
C PRO A 110 8.82 6.79 -12.04
N ALA A 111 8.72 8.10 -11.77
CA ALA A 111 7.46 8.84 -11.91
C ALA A 111 6.99 8.88 -13.38
N LYS A 112 7.90 9.11 -14.31
CA LYS A 112 7.60 9.11 -15.77
C LYS A 112 7.21 7.72 -16.26
N ASP A 113 7.93 6.69 -15.84
CA ASP A 113 7.63 5.31 -16.17
C ASP A 113 6.21 4.95 -15.68
N MET A 114 5.82 5.40 -14.48
CA MET A 114 4.47 5.18 -13.95
C MET A 114 3.39 5.96 -14.73
N GLU A 115 3.65 7.22 -15.13
CA GLU A 115 2.75 7.98 -16.02
C GLU A 115 2.50 7.25 -17.34
N GLU A 116 3.54 6.67 -17.94
CA GLU A 116 3.43 5.88 -19.16
C GLU A 116 2.60 4.60 -18.96
N ILE A 117 2.79 3.91 -17.82
CA ILE A 117 1.99 2.73 -17.46
C ILE A 117 0.52 3.10 -17.31
N MET A 118 0.22 4.18 -16.57
CA MET A 118 -1.15 4.67 -16.38
C MET A 118 -1.83 5.01 -17.72
N ALA A 119 -1.12 5.73 -18.60
CA ALA A 119 -1.61 6.09 -19.91
C ALA A 119 -1.87 4.85 -20.80
N LYS A 120 -0.97 3.85 -20.77
CA LYS A 120 -1.12 2.60 -21.53
C LYS A 120 -2.39 1.83 -21.14
N HIS A 121 -2.73 1.84 -19.87
CA HIS A 121 -3.90 1.11 -19.36
C HIS A 121 -5.19 1.94 -19.39
N ASN A 122 -5.14 3.24 -19.72
CA ASN A 122 -6.28 4.16 -19.69
C ASN A 122 -7.00 4.13 -18.34
N LEU A 123 -6.24 4.02 -17.26
CA LEU A 123 -6.76 4.07 -15.89
C LEU A 123 -6.49 5.46 -15.31
N VAL A 124 -7.53 6.03 -14.71
CA VAL A 124 -7.45 7.28 -13.98
C VAL A 124 -7.36 6.92 -12.50
N VAL A 125 -6.30 7.35 -11.86
CA VAL A 125 -6.17 7.28 -10.40
C VAL A 125 -6.94 8.41 -9.74
N ASN A 126 -7.09 8.34 -8.43
CA ASN A 126 -7.75 9.37 -7.64
C ASN A 126 -7.07 10.74 -7.87
N GLN A 127 -7.79 11.66 -8.51
CA GLN A 127 -7.28 13.00 -8.87
C GLN A 127 -7.10 13.94 -7.66
N ASP A 128 -7.61 13.55 -6.49
CA ASP A 128 -7.38 14.30 -5.24
C ASP A 128 -5.96 14.12 -4.72
N LEU A 129 -5.27 13.05 -5.13
CA LEU A 129 -3.85 12.81 -4.87
C LEU A 129 -3.01 13.66 -5.83
N LYS A 130 -2.59 14.84 -5.39
CA LYS A 130 -1.75 15.77 -6.18
C LYS A 130 -0.26 15.49 -6.00
N GLU A 131 0.10 14.21 -6.07
CA GLU A 131 1.46 13.73 -5.89
C GLU A 131 2.07 13.25 -7.21
N PRO A 132 3.40 13.18 -7.36
CA PRO A 132 4.04 12.48 -8.47
C PRO A 132 3.51 11.06 -8.63
N ALA A 133 3.46 10.57 -9.87
CA ALA A 133 2.82 9.29 -10.21
C ALA A 133 3.46 8.07 -9.51
N ASP A 134 4.72 8.17 -9.09
CA ASP A 134 5.46 7.16 -8.34
C ASP A 134 5.28 7.24 -6.81
N HIS A 135 4.29 8.01 -6.34
CA HIS A 135 3.89 7.96 -4.93
C HIS A 135 3.22 6.63 -4.64
N ILE A 136 3.56 5.99 -3.51
CA ILE A 136 3.04 4.66 -3.16
C ILE A 136 1.50 4.60 -3.18
N ALA A 137 0.83 5.63 -2.70
CA ALA A 137 -0.63 5.67 -2.69
C ALA A 137 -1.21 5.65 -4.12
N ILE A 138 -0.56 6.30 -5.09
CA ILE A 138 -0.97 6.29 -6.50
C ILE A 138 -0.73 4.92 -7.13
N GLU A 139 0.44 4.31 -6.88
CA GLU A 139 0.75 2.98 -7.41
C GLU A 139 -0.23 1.92 -6.87
N LEU A 140 -0.59 2.01 -5.58
CA LEU A 140 -1.54 1.07 -4.96
C LEU A 140 -2.99 1.31 -5.43
N ASP A 141 -3.43 2.55 -5.59
CA ASP A 141 -4.73 2.89 -6.17
C ASP A 141 -4.85 2.36 -7.60
N PHE A 142 -3.81 2.58 -8.41
CA PHE A 142 -3.74 2.07 -9.77
C PHE A 142 -3.83 0.54 -9.82
N LEU A 143 -3.10 -0.17 -8.95
CA LEU A 143 -3.16 -1.64 -8.88
C LEU A 143 -4.56 -2.14 -8.49
N GLY A 144 -5.20 -1.51 -7.50
CA GLY A 144 -6.58 -1.81 -7.12
C GLY A 144 -7.54 -1.68 -8.31
N ASN A 145 -7.39 -0.61 -9.10
CA ASN A 145 -8.18 -0.39 -10.32
C ASN A 145 -7.89 -1.44 -11.41
N LEU A 146 -6.64 -1.86 -11.58
CA LEU A 146 -6.29 -2.97 -12.50
C LEU A 146 -6.96 -4.28 -12.09
N ILE A 147 -6.97 -4.57 -10.79
CA ILE A 147 -7.59 -5.79 -10.23
C ILE A 147 -9.10 -5.77 -10.48
N ILE A 148 -9.80 -4.69 -10.16
CA ILE A 148 -11.26 -4.60 -10.37
C ILE A 148 -11.62 -4.68 -11.85
N ARG A 149 -10.83 -4.06 -12.72
CA ARG A 149 -11.05 -4.13 -14.17
C ARG A 149 -10.97 -5.56 -14.70
N SER A 150 -10.18 -6.44 -14.09
CA SER A 150 -10.13 -7.85 -14.48
C SER A 150 -11.45 -8.59 -14.25
N ASN A 151 -12.34 -8.06 -13.40
CA ASN A 151 -13.67 -8.62 -13.16
C ASN A 151 -14.69 -8.31 -14.29
N GLU A 152 -14.34 -7.44 -15.24
CA GLU A 152 -15.20 -7.09 -16.37
C GLU A 152 -15.19 -8.18 -17.46
N THR A 153 -14.16 -9.02 -17.53
CA THR A 153 -14.07 -10.11 -18.49
C THR A 153 -14.63 -11.42 -17.93
N GLU A 154 -15.21 -12.22 -18.83
CA GLU A 154 -15.66 -13.60 -18.58
C GLU A 154 -14.78 -14.62 -19.31
N LEU A 155 -13.87 -14.16 -20.16
CA LEU A 155 -12.95 -15.00 -20.91
C LEU A 155 -11.73 -15.37 -20.07
N GLU A 156 -11.49 -16.66 -19.89
CA GLU A 156 -10.40 -17.18 -19.07
C GLU A 156 -9.04 -16.68 -19.57
N GLU A 157 -8.82 -16.68 -20.88
CA GLU A 157 -7.58 -16.19 -21.50
C GLU A 157 -7.31 -14.70 -21.22
N GLU A 158 -8.36 -13.86 -21.18
CA GLU A 158 -8.24 -12.45 -20.85
C GLU A 158 -7.98 -12.23 -19.36
N LEU A 159 -8.58 -13.06 -18.50
CA LEU A 159 -8.34 -13.05 -17.06
C LEU A 159 -6.88 -13.43 -16.75
N GLU A 160 -6.36 -14.48 -17.37
CA GLU A 160 -4.94 -14.87 -17.25
C GLU A 160 -3.99 -13.76 -17.71
N LYS A 161 -4.27 -13.10 -18.83
CA LYS A 161 -3.49 -11.92 -19.27
C LYS A 161 -3.55 -10.78 -18.25
N SER A 162 -4.71 -10.55 -17.67
CA SER A 162 -4.87 -9.52 -16.64
C SER A 162 -4.10 -9.86 -15.37
N PHE A 163 -4.08 -11.12 -14.95
CA PHE A 163 -3.28 -11.58 -13.81
C PHE A 163 -1.78 -11.42 -14.09
N ALA A 164 -1.32 -11.77 -15.28
CA ALA A 164 0.08 -11.57 -15.68
C ALA A 164 0.48 -10.08 -15.64
N ILE A 165 -0.41 -9.16 -16.07
CA ILE A 165 -0.18 -7.71 -15.98
C ILE A 165 -0.08 -7.25 -14.54
N GLN A 166 -0.97 -7.72 -13.65
CA GLN A 166 -0.95 -7.39 -12.23
C GLN A 166 0.33 -7.91 -11.57
N GLN A 167 0.71 -9.17 -11.83
CA GLN A 167 1.94 -9.76 -11.33
C GLN A 167 3.16 -8.95 -11.78
N GLN A 168 3.26 -8.64 -13.07
CA GLN A 168 4.35 -7.83 -13.63
C GLN A 168 4.41 -6.45 -12.96
N PHE A 169 3.28 -5.81 -12.72
CA PHE A 169 3.24 -4.52 -12.03
C PHE A 169 3.77 -4.63 -10.60
N ILE A 170 3.33 -5.62 -9.83
CA ILE A 170 3.81 -5.81 -8.46
C ILE A 170 5.32 -6.06 -8.45
N GLU A 171 5.82 -6.96 -9.31
CA GLU A 171 7.23 -7.35 -9.34
C GLU A 171 8.14 -6.24 -9.86
N GLN A 172 7.74 -5.53 -10.93
CA GLN A 172 8.61 -4.58 -11.62
C GLN A 172 8.44 -3.12 -11.19
N GLN A 173 7.32 -2.77 -10.57
CA GLN A 173 7.13 -1.44 -10.00
C GLN A 173 7.27 -1.49 -8.48
N LEU A 174 6.38 -2.16 -7.76
CA LEU A 174 6.35 -2.12 -6.31
C LEU A 174 7.56 -2.81 -5.65
N LEU A 175 7.82 -4.08 -5.96
CA LEU A 175 8.86 -4.87 -5.28
C LEU A 175 10.30 -4.44 -5.61
N THR A 176 10.50 -3.56 -6.56
CA THR A 176 11.82 -2.98 -6.86
C THR A 176 12.28 -1.96 -5.81
N TRP A 177 11.35 -1.29 -5.12
CA TRP A 177 11.67 -0.24 -4.17
C TRP A 177 10.98 -0.37 -2.80
N VAL A 178 9.78 -0.95 -2.70
CA VAL A 178 9.05 -1.15 -1.43
C VAL A 178 9.88 -1.85 -0.36
N PRO A 179 10.76 -2.85 -0.66
CA PRO A 179 11.64 -3.42 0.35
C PRO A 179 12.57 -2.39 0.99
N LYS A 180 13.14 -1.46 0.20
CA LYS A 180 14.02 -0.39 0.70
C LYS A 180 13.22 0.66 1.49
N PHE A 181 12.04 0.99 1.02
CA PHE A 181 11.09 1.87 1.73
C PHE A 181 10.73 1.29 3.10
N ASN A 182 10.39 0.00 3.17
CA ASN A 182 10.08 -0.69 4.42
C ASN A 182 11.26 -0.64 5.41
N VAL A 183 12.48 -0.90 4.96
CA VAL A 183 13.69 -0.76 5.81
C VAL A 183 13.78 0.66 6.35
N LYS A 184 13.61 1.66 5.48
CA LYS A 184 13.68 3.07 5.89
C LYS A 184 12.58 3.47 6.87
N CYS A 185 11.36 2.96 6.72
CA CYS A 185 10.29 3.16 7.70
C CYS A 185 10.69 2.61 9.07
N HIS A 186 11.27 1.40 9.12
CA HIS A 186 11.73 0.81 10.38
C HIS A 186 12.89 1.57 11.02
N ASP A 187 13.73 2.23 10.24
CA ASP A 187 14.86 3.01 10.75
C ASP A 187 14.42 4.33 11.41
N VAL A 188 13.27 4.89 11.00
CA VAL A 188 12.85 6.24 11.41
C VAL A 188 11.54 6.28 12.19
N ASP A 189 10.69 5.27 12.08
CA ASP A 189 9.43 5.17 12.84
C ASP A 189 9.67 4.58 14.24
N GLU A 190 9.88 5.45 15.21
CA GLU A 190 10.09 5.03 16.60
C GLU A 190 8.81 4.44 17.24
N PHE A 191 7.64 4.90 16.81
CA PHE A 191 6.38 4.39 17.32
C PHE A 191 5.99 3.05 16.72
N GLY A 192 6.23 2.84 15.43
CA GLY A 192 6.09 1.58 14.73
C GLY A 192 4.73 1.34 14.05
N PHE A 193 3.85 2.34 13.99
CA PHE A 193 2.58 2.22 13.25
C PHE A 193 2.83 2.11 11.74
N TYR A 194 3.48 3.11 11.15
CA TYR A 194 3.73 3.14 9.71
C TYR A 194 4.78 2.11 9.28
N ALA A 195 5.75 1.77 10.12
CA ALA A 195 6.66 0.66 9.89
C ALA A 195 5.91 -0.68 9.82
N SER A 196 4.87 -0.87 10.64
CA SER A 196 4.02 -2.07 10.57
C SER A 196 3.17 -2.10 9.29
N VAL A 197 2.63 -0.94 8.87
CA VAL A 197 1.88 -0.79 7.61
C VAL A 197 2.78 -1.08 6.41
N SER A 198 4.00 -0.55 6.37
CA SER A 198 4.96 -0.81 5.28
C SER A 198 5.38 -2.28 5.21
N SER A 199 5.52 -2.93 6.37
CA SER A 199 5.80 -4.38 6.43
C SER A 199 4.61 -5.21 5.94
N LEU A 200 3.39 -4.81 6.28
CA LEU A 200 2.18 -5.46 5.78
C LEU A 200 2.06 -5.33 4.26
N LEU A 201 2.30 -4.13 3.72
CA LEU A 201 2.33 -3.89 2.28
C LEU A 201 3.33 -4.82 1.58
N LEU A 202 4.57 -4.87 2.07
CA LEU A 202 5.60 -5.74 1.48
C LEU A 202 5.19 -7.22 1.51
N ALA A 203 4.70 -7.70 2.65
CA ALA A 203 4.25 -9.08 2.81
C ALA A 203 3.05 -9.40 1.92
N PHE A 204 2.11 -8.45 1.79
CA PHE A 204 0.93 -8.62 0.93
C PHE A 204 1.31 -8.64 -0.56
N CYS A 205 2.19 -7.76 -1.02
CA CYS A 205 2.71 -7.80 -2.40
C CYS A 205 3.37 -9.15 -2.73
N GLN A 206 4.19 -9.69 -1.81
CA GLN A 206 4.84 -10.99 -1.98
C GLN A 206 3.83 -12.15 -2.03
N LEU A 207 2.83 -12.12 -1.15
CA LEU A 207 1.77 -13.13 -1.12
C LEU A 207 0.92 -13.08 -2.40
N ASP A 208 0.62 -11.88 -2.88
CA ASP A 208 -0.22 -11.66 -4.04
C ASP A 208 0.47 -12.09 -5.34
N THR A 209 1.79 -11.90 -5.47
CA THR A 209 2.54 -12.45 -6.61
C THR A 209 2.53 -13.98 -6.66
N GLN A 210 2.61 -14.66 -5.51
CA GLN A 210 2.49 -16.11 -5.43
C GLN A 210 1.10 -16.58 -5.90
N TYR A 211 0.05 -15.93 -5.41
CA TYR A 211 -1.32 -16.22 -5.87
C TYR A 211 -1.47 -16.03 -7.38
N LEU A 212 -0.96 -14.93 -7.94
CA LEU A 212 -1.02 -14.64 -9.38
C LEU A 212 -0.18 -15.61 -10.22
N ALA A 213 0.87 -16.20 -9.66
CA ALA A 213 1.67 -17.27 -10.26
C ALA A 213 0.99 -18.64 -10.20
N GLY A 214 -0.11 -18.80 -9.45
CA GLY A 214 -0.81 -20.06 -9.25
C GLY A 214 -0.17 -20.97 -8.22
N GLU A 215 0.60 -20.41 -7.27
CA GLU A 215 1.29 -21.12 -6.18
C GLU A 215 0.44 -21.21 -4.90
#